data_aff53a6d1eb1da61cd593f08e2794a86
#
_entry.id   aff53a6d1eb1da61cd593f08e2794a86
#
_cell.length_a   1.000
_cell.length_b   1.000
_cell.length_c   1.000
_cell.angle_alpha   90.00
_cell.angle_beta   90.00
_cell.angle_gamma   90.00
#
_symmetry.space_group_name_H-M   'P 1'
#
loop_
_entity.id
_entity.type
_entity.pdbx_description
1 polymer ?
#
loop_
_entity_poly.entity_id
_entity_poly.type
_entity_poly.pdbx_seq_one_letter_code
_entity_poly.pdbx_strand_id
1 'polypeptide(L)'
;MPNQRSFFRDEYCYSTLYHEAIHCTGHRSRLGRHEKIKDHTFGSQDYSQEELCAEMGAAYLCGITGIEQQTIENNAAYIKSWIRTFKDDPKVLVLAAAQAQNAVNYILNQKAEIGRAHV
;
A
#
# COMPACT_ATOMS: atom_id res chain seq x y z
N MET A 1 -19.60 1.42 -23.27
CA MET A 1 -20.35 0.55 -22.35
C MET A 1 -19.46 -0.58 -21.84
N PRO A 2 -19.18 -0.61 -20.57
CA PRO A 2 -18.36 -1.69 -20.05
C PRO A 2 -19.15 -3.00 -20.04
N ASN A 3 -18.49 -4.07 -20.47
CA ASN A 3 -19.00 -5.41 -20.36
C ASN A 3 -18.38 -6.07 -19.13
N GLN A 4 -18.66 -7.33 -18.87
CA GLN A 4 -18.10 -8.04 -17.74
C GLN A 4 -16.57 -7.99 -17.72
N ARG A 5 -15.98 -8.10 -18.89
CA ARG A 5 -14.53 -8.04 -19.03
C ARG A 5 -13.98 -6.68 -18.60
N SER A 6 -14.67 -5.61 -19.00
CA SER A 6 -14.30 -4.26 -18.58
C SER A 6 -14.48 -4.10 -17.08
N PHE A 7 -15.48 -4.71 -16.50
CA PHE A 7 -15.74 -4.65 -15.08
C PHE A 7 -14.58 -5.26 -14.28
N PHE A 8 -14.10 -6.43 -14.70
CA PHE A 8 -12.92 -7.03 -14.07
C PHE A 8 -11.69 -6.14 -14.19
N ARG A 9 -11.53 -5.52 -15.35
CA ARG A 9 -10.43 -4.59 -15.54
C ARG A 9 -10.55 -3.40 -14.63
N ASP A 10 -11.76 -2.93 -14.40
CA ASP A 10 -11.97 -1.79 -13.52
C ASP A 10 -11.54 -2.11 -12.10
N GLU A 11 -11.89 -3.28 -11.59
CA GLU A 11 -11.47 -3.70 -10.26
C GLU A 11 -9.96 -3.83 -10.16
N TYR A 12 -9.36 -4.43 -11.18
CA TYR A 12 -7.92 -4.55 -11.25
C TYR A 12 -7.26 -3.16 -11.33
N CYS A 13 -7.86 -2.25 -12.08
CA CYS A 13 -7.38 -0.88 -12.18
C CYS A 13 -7.44 -0.16 -10.85
N TYR A 14 -8.50 -0.36 -10.08
CA TYR A 14 -8.61 0.25 -8.75
C TYR A 14 -7.52 -0.27 -7.83
N SER A 15 -7.25 -1.57 -7.85
CA SER A 15 -6.19 -2.13 -7.04
C SER A 15 -4.84 -1.54 -7.41
N THR A 16 -4.56 -1.42 -8.71
CA THR A 16 -3.33 -0.82 -9.19
C THR A 16 -3.27 0.65 -8.82
N LEU A 17 -4.38 1.35 -8.95
CA LEU A 17 -4.47 2.76 -8.58
C LEU A 17 -4.17 2.94 -7.09
N TYR A 18 -4.70 2.07 -6.25
CA TYR A 18 -4.44 2.14 -4.81
C TYR A 18 -2.96 1.93 -4.52
N HIS A 19 -2.34 0.95 -5.18
CA HIS A 19 -0.92 0.70 -5.04
C HIS A 19 -0.12 1.96 -5.39
N GLU A 20 -0.43 2.58 -6.51
CA GLU A 20 0.24 3.80 -6.93
C GLU A 20 -0.08 4.98 -5.99
N ALA A 21 -1.31 5.05 -5.50
CA ALA A 21 -1.69 6.08 -4.55
C ALA A 21 -0.90 5.98 -3.25
N ILE A 22 -0.67 4.76 -2.76
CA ILE A 22 0.16 4.57 -1.57
C ILE A 22 1.57 5.06 -1.84
N HIS A 23 2.16 4.72 -2.98
CA HIS A 23 3.48 5.24 -3.35
C HIS A 23 3.50 6.77 -3.34
N CYS A 24 2.46 7.38 -3.90
CA CYS A 24 2.38 8.85 -3.94
C CYS A 24 2.40 9.48 -2.56
N THR A 25 1.87 8.82 -1.54
CA THR A 25 1.91 9.36 -0.18
C THR A 25 3.33 9.45 0.35
N GLY A 26 4.27 8.76 -0.25
CA GLY A 26 5.67 8.76 0.18
C GLY A 26 6.45 10.00 -0.24
N HIS A 27 5.88 10.86 -1.07
CA HIS A 27 6.54 12.06 -1.51
C HIS A 27 6.89 12.95 -0.31
N ARG A 28 8.01 13.69 -0.43
CA ARG A 28 8.51 14.52 0.67
C ARG A 28 7.50 15.53 1.18
N SER A 29 6.60 15.99 0.29
CA SER A 29 5.57 16.94 0.68
C SER A 29 4.40 16.31 1.41
N ARG A 30 4.42 15.00 1.57
CA ARG A 30 3.39 14.23 2.25
C ARG A 30 3.98 13.50 3.43
N LEU A 31 4.14 12.17 3.33
CA LEU A 31 4.69 11.39 4.44
C LEU A 31 6.20 11.19 4.40
N GLY A 32 6.82 11.55 3.30
CA GLY A 32 8.27 11.65 3.24
C GLY A 32 9.05 10.35 3.21
N ARG A 33 8.40 9.20 2.97
CA ARG A 33 9.12 7.94 2.94
C ARG A 33 10.19 7.89 1.87
N HIS A 34 9.94 8.54 0.74
CA HIS A 34 10.87 8.49 -0.40
C HIS A 34 12.20 9.15 -0.10
N GLU A 35 12.23 10.10 0.80
CA GLU A 35 13.48 10.75 1.20
C GLU A 35 14.39 9.80 1.98
N LYS A 36 13.81 8.78 2.59
CA LYS A 36 14.56 7.81 3.38
C LYS A 36 15.09 6.67 2.52
N ILE A 37 14.63 6.58 1.27
CA ILE A 37 15.11 5.55 0.35
C ILE A 37 16.45 6.00 -0.21
N LYS A 38 17.50 5.30 0.18
CA LYS A 38 18.86 5.63 -0.28
C LYS A 38 19.25 4.84 -1.51
N ASP A 39 18.70 3.65 -1.66
CA ASP A 39 18.99 2.75 -2.76
C ASP A 39 17.70 2.43 -3.49
N HIS A 40 17.53 3.00 -4.67
CA HIS A 40 16.34 2.79 -5.50
C HIS A 40 16.49 1.62 -6.48
N THR A 41 17.58 0.87 -6.34
CA THR A 41 17.82 -0.29 -7.21
C THR A 41 16.74 -1.33 -6.98
N PHE A 42 16.20 -1.88 -8.06
CA PHE A 42 15.20 -2.93 -7.99
C PHE A 42 15.75 -4.09 -7.15
N GLY A 43 14.97 -4.52 -6.19
CA GLY A 43 15.35 -5.61 -5.30
C GLY A 43 16.16 -5.21 -4.08
N SER A 44 16.55 -3.94 -3.95
CA SER A 44 17.21 -3.49 -2.74
C SER A 44 16.22 -3.54 -1.56
N GLN A 45 16.75 -3.55 -0.34
CA GLN A 45 15.91 -3.59 0.85
C GLN A 45 14.98 -2.36 0.93
N ASP A 46 15.52 -1.18 0.64
CA ASP A 46 14.74 0.05 0.68
C ASP A 46 13.60 0.01 -0.34
N TYR A 47 13.90 -0.42 -1.55
CA TYR A 47 12.90 -0.55 -2.60
C TYR A 47 11.84 -1.57 -2.22
N SER A 48 12.28 -2.72 -1.72
CA SER A 48 11.38 -3.81 -1.37
C SER A 48 10.46 -3.43 -0.22
N GLN A 49 10.97 -2.67 0.74
CA GLN A 49 10.14 -2.20 1.86
C GLN A 49 9.06 -1.25 1.36
N GLU A 50 9.40 -0.36 0.43
CA GLU A 50 8.41 0.57 -0.14
C GLU A 50 7.35 -0.19 -0.95
N GLU A 51 7.76 -1.21 -1.70
CA GLU A 51 6.82 -2.04 -2.45
C GLU A 51 5.90 -2.81 -1.53
N LEU A 52 6.42 -3.35 -0.44
CA LEU A 52 5.61 -4.05 0.55
C LEU A 52 4.60 -3.09 1.19
N CYS A 53 5.03 -1.87 1.51
CA CYS A 53 4.15 -0.84 2.03
C CYS A 53 3.00 -0.57 1.06
N ALA A 54 3.30 -0.43 -0.24
CA ALA A 54 2.30 -0.15 -1.26
C ALA A 54 1.31 -1.31 -1.40
N GLU A 55 1.81 -2.55 -1.37
CA GLU A 55 0.93 -3.72 -1.47
C GLU A 55 0.01 -3.86 -0.27
N MET A 56 0.55 -3.68 0.93
CA MET A 56 -0.26 -3.74 2.14
C MET A 56 -1.29 -2.62 2.18
N GLY A 57 -0.90 -1.40 1.81
CA GLY A 57 -1.81 -0.27 1.78
C GLY A 57 -2.92 -0.45 0.76
N ALA A 58 -2.58 -0.96 -0.42
CA ALA A 58 -3.57 -1.25 -1.45
C ALA A 58 -4.57 -2.31 -0.97
N ALA A 59 -4.09 -3.35 -0.27
CA ALA A 59 -4.96 -4.37 0.28
C ALA A 59 -5.92 -3.79 1.32
N TYR A 60 -5.43 -2.89 2.17
CA TYR A 60 -6.27 -2.21 3.15
C TYR A 60 -7.36 -1.38 2.46
N LEU A 61 -6.98 -0.62 1.43
CA LEU A 61 -7.94 0.19 0.70
C LEU A 61 -8.97 -0.67 -0.03
N CYS A 62 -8.54 -1.79 -0.58
CA CYS A 62 -9.48 -2.73 -1.22
C CYS A 62 -10.49 -3.25 -0.21
N GLY A 63 -10.02 -3.59 0.99
CA GLY A 63 -10.91 -4.05 2.06
C GLY A 63 -11.92 -2.98 2.48
N ILE A 64 -11.45 -1.75 2.62
CA ILE A 64 -12.29 -0.63 3.04
C ILE A 64 -13.33 -0.28 1.99
N THR A 65 -12.95 -0.31 0.72
CA THR A 65 -13.82 0.09 -0.39
C THR A 65 -14.68 -1.04 -0.91
N GLY A 66 -14.50 -2.26 -0.42
CA GLY A 66 -15.31 -3.39 -0.86
C GLY A 66 -14.94 -3.93 -2.24
N ILE A 67 -13.69 -3.72 -2.66
CA ILE A 67 -13.21 -4.26 -3.93
C ILE A 67 -13.18 -5.79 -3.85
N GLU A 68 -13.47 -6.41 -4.97
CA GLU A 68 -13.67 -7.85 -5.09
C GLU A 68 -12.56 -8.70 -4.48
N GLN A 69 -12.96 -9.82 -3.95
CA GLN A 69 -12.08 -10.76 -3.28
C GLN A 69 -10.91 -11.21 -4.15
N GLN A 70 -11.15 -11.35 -5.44
CA GLN A 70 -10.11 -11.78 -6.37
C GLN A 70 -8.89 -10.85 -6.35
N THR A 71 -9.14 -9.55 -6.29
CA THR A 71 -8.08 -8.57 -6.20
C THR A 71 -7.37 -8.66 -4.87
N ILE A 72 -8.11 -8.90 -3.80
CA ILE A 72 -7.54 -9.07 -2.47
C ILE A 72 -6.63 -10.31 -2.43
N GLU A 73 -7.04 -11.39 -3.08
CA GLU A 73 -6.21 -12.61 -3.14
C GLU A 73 -4.90 -12.36 -3.87
N ASN A 74 -4.94 -11.57 -4.95
CA ASN A 74 -3.72 -11.21 -5.65
C ASN A 74 -2.79 -10.40 -4.76
N ASN A 75 -3.33 -9.43 -4.04
CA ASN A 75 -2.53 -8.63 -3.11
C ASN A 75 -1.94 -9.52 -2.02
N ALA A 76 -2.72 -10.48 -1.52
CA ALA A 76 -2.24 -11.39 -0.49
C ALA A 76 -1.08 -12.24 -1.00
N ALA A 77 -1.12 -12.66 -2.26
CA ALA A 77 -0.03 -13.43 -2.86
C ALA A 77 1.26 -12.60 -2.91
N TYR A 78 1.16 -11.34 -3.28
CA TYR A 78 2.31 -10.43 -3.29
C TYR A 78 2.86 -10.23 -1.89
N ILE A 79 2.00 -9.98 -0.92
CA ILE A 79 2.41 -9.78 0.47
C ILE A 79 3.13 -11.04 0.98
N LYS A 80 2.59 -12.21 0.69
CA LYS A 80 3.23 -13.47 1.06
C LYS A 80 4.64 -13.58 0.50
N SER A 81 4.81 -13.17 -0.75
CA SER A 81 6.11 -13.19 -1.41
C SER A 81 7.09 -12.28 -0.67
N TRP A 82 6.67 -11.08 -0.29
CA TRP A 82 7.52 -10.15 0.43
C TRP A 82 7.83 -10.61 1.85
N ILE A 83 6.86 -11.23 2.52
CA ILE A 83 7.09 -11.82 3.84
C ILE A 83 8.18 -12.87 3.76
N ARG A 84 8.15 -13.69 2.72
CA ARG A 84 9.16 -14.72 2.50
C ARG A 84 10.54 -14.09 2.28
N THR A 85 10.57 -12.99 1.54
CA THR A 85 11.81 -12.26 1.27
C THR A 85 12.43 -11.71 2.55
N PHE A 86 11.62 -11.23 3.48
CA PHE A 86 12.09 -10.60 4.71
C PHE A 86 11.95 -11.46 5.95
N LYS A 87 11.84 -12.77 5.78
CA LYS A 87 11.61 -13.68 6.92
C LYS A 87 12.68 -13.55 8.00
N ASP A 88 13.90 -13.18 7.62
CA ASP A 88 15.00 -13.06 8.55
C ASP A 88 15.12 -11.64 9.13
N ASP A 89 14.24 -10.74 8.75
CA ASP A 89 14.24 -9.37 9.25
C ASP A 89 12.79 -8.91 9.47
N PRO A 90 12.15 -9.38 10.53
CA PRO A 90 10.74 -9.04 10.78
C PRO A 90 10.51 -7.56 11.06
N LYS A 91 11.56 -6.81 11.40
CA LYS A 91 11.41 -5.37 11.61
C LYS A 91 10.96 -4.66 10.34
N VAL A 92 11.44 -5.13 9.18
CA VAL A 92 11.04 -4.55 7.90
C VAL A 92 9.54 -4.75 7.69
N LEU A 93 9.02 -5.92 8.05
CA LEU A 93 7.60 -6.22 7.89
C LEU A 93 6.76 -5.32 8.79
N VAL A 94 7.15 -5.17 10.05
CA VAL A 94 6.43 -4.33 11.00
C VAL A 94 6.44 -2.87 10.56
N LEU A 95 7.60 -2.40 10.11
CA LEU A 95 7.72 -1.02 9.66
C LEU A 95 6.87 -0.78 8.40
N ALA A 96 6.91 -1.72 7.45
CA ALA A 96 6.11 -1.59 6.24
C ALA A 96 4.61 -1.56 6.56
N ALA A 97 4.17 -2.39 7.50
CA ALA A 97 2.77 -2.41 7.92
C ALA A 97 2.36 -1.08 8.55
N ALA A 98 3.21 -0.53 9.41
CA ALA A 98 2.95 0.77 10.03
C ALA A 98 2.91 1.89 8.98
N GLN A 99 3.85 1.86 8.04
CA GLN A 99 3.88 2.84 6.96
C GLN A 99 2.64 2.73 6.08
N ALA A 100 2.20 1.50 5.80
CA ALA A 100 0.99 1.28 5.02
C ALA A 100 -0.24 1.84 5.73
N GLN A 101 -0.34 1.62 7.03
CA GLN A 101 -1.46 2.16 7.81
C GLN A 101 -1.45 3.69 7.78
N ASN A 102 -0.28 4.30 7.96
CA ASN A 102 -0.15 5.75 7.89
C ASN A 102 -0.54 6.28 6.51
N ALA A 103 -0.15 5.57 5.45
CA ALA A 103 -0.48 5.97 4.09
C ALA A 103 -2.00 5.91 3.85
N VAL A 104 -2.64 4.84 4.30
CA VAL A 104 -4.09 4.70 4.19
C VAL A 104 -4.80 5.80 4.97
N ASN A 105 -4.35 6.05 6.18
CA ASN A 105 -4.92 7.12 7.00
C ASN A 105 -4.78 8.48 6.32
N TYR A 106 -3.64 8.71 5.70
CA TYR A 106 -3.41 9.94 4.97
C TYR A 106 -4.39 10.10 3.82
N ILE A 107 -4.55 9.04 3.02
CA ILE A 107 -5.47 9.07 1.88
C ILE A 107 -6.90 9.31 2.34
N LEU A 108 -7.31 8.66 3.42
CA LEU A 108 -8.66 8.76 3.95
C LEU A 108 -8.84 9.94 4.89
N ASN A 109 -7.79 10.71 5.11
CA ASN A 109 -7.82 11.88 6.00
C ASN A 109 -8.17 11.52 7.45
N GLN A 110 -7.82 10.32 7.88
CA GLN A 110 -8.11 9.86 9.24
C GLN A 110 -7.35 10.67 10.29
N LYS A 111 -6.18 11.14 9.92
CA LYS A 111 -5.39 11.97 10.82
C LYS A 111 -6.14 13.24 11.20
N ALA A 112 -6.86 13.84 10.26
CA ALA A 112 -7.65 15.03 10.53
C ALA A 112 -8.78 14.71 11.52
N GLU A 113 -9.39 13.54 11.39
CA GLU A 113 -10.43 13.11 12.33
C GLU A 113 -9.87 12.89 13.73
N ILE A 114 -8.70 12.25 13.79
CA ILE A 114 -8.03 12.07 15.08
C ILE A 114 -7.70 13.41 15.70
N GLY A 115 -7.21 14.35 14.89
CA GLY A 115 -6.94 15.69 15.36
C GLY A 115 -8.17 16.38 15.91
N ARG A 116 -9.30 16.23 15.22
CA ARG A 116 -10.55 16.80 15.68
C ARG A 116 -11.02 16.15 16.97
N ALA A 117 -10.83 14.86 17.11
CA ALA A 117 -11.23 14.14 18.30
C ALA A 117 -10.46 14.61 19.52
N HIS A 118 -9.27 15.13 19.33
CA HIS A 118 -8.43 15.63 20.42
C HIS A 118 -8.72 17.07 20.78
N VAL A 119 -9.46 17.73 19.95
CA VAL A 119 -9.86 19.11 20.17
C VAL A 119 -11.21 19.20 20.89
#